data_8d444ad2ec4642f45f0dabfd76469cce
#
_entry.id   8d444ad2ec4642f45f0dabfd76469cce
#
_cell.length_a   1.000
_cell.length_b   1.000
_cell.length_c   1.000
_cell.angle_alpha   90.00
_cell.angle_beta   90.00
_cell.angle_gamma   90.00
#
_symmetry.space_group_name_H-M   'P 1'
#
loop_
_entity.id
_entity.type
_entity.pdbx_description
1 polymer ?
#
loop_
_entity_poly.entity_id
_entity_poly.type
_entity_poly.pdbx_seq_one_letter_code
_entity_poly.pdbx_strand_id
1 'polypeptide(L)'
;YTRRAAGRITEVSPSASAPASITVAGTSYTLGSTAIASQVSSLNGGGVGQVVTLLLGMNNVAAGIITGEEADEVFYGVVQSSARNLIDEDNSADVLQTVKVLCTDGLAREVNVDKSLNFPAGWLVEVRVSPEGESVEKIDERSVSGTVNENATALGNMALADDVQILDTSTGGVAGTVRPSRLSGVNLKASDVRYYTTNPQGQIDTLILNDVTGDLWYYGVLDDVKNVAANYSTLLSAIKAEPGDGTIDTNAVVSQVKSIMVPTTTEILWGVISG
;
A
#
# COMPACT_ATOMS: atom_id res chain seq x y z
N TYR A 1 2.51 -13.99 -18.27
CA TYR A 1 2.66 -13.58 -16.86
C TYR A 1 1.76 -12.36 -16.65
N THR A 2 0.70 -12.51 -15.83
CA THR A 2 -0.27 -11.45 -15.54
C THR A 2 0.13 -10.62 -14.32
N ARG A 3 1.04 -11.13 -13.48
CA ARG A 3 1.51 -10.43 -12.27
C ARG A 3 2.89 -9.83 -12.52
N ARG A 4 3.02 -8.55 -12.17
CA ARG A 4 4.26 -7.79 -12.33
C ARG A 4 4.60 -7.07 -11.03
N ALA A 5 5.87 -6.79 -10.82
CA ALA A 5 6.35 -5.91 -9.76
C ALA A 5 7.40 -4.99 -10.36
N ALA A 6 7.05 -3.72 -10.51
CA ALA A 6 7.96 -2.70 -11.03
C ALA A 6 8.43 -1.78 -9.92
N GLY A 7 9.68 -1.35 -10.01
CA GLY A 7 10.29 -0.45 -9.05
C GLY A 7 11.81 -0.51 -9.09
N ARG A 8 12.41 0.28 -8.23
CA ARG A 8 13.85 0.32 -8.04
C ARG A 8 14.32 -0.86 -7.19
N ILE A 9 15.39 -1.53 -7.61
CA ILE A 9 16.06 -2.53 -6.79
C ILE A 9 16.75 -1.83 -5.62
N THR A 10 16.32 -2.14 -4.41
CA THR A 10 16.89 -1.58 -3.18
C THR A 10 17.94 -2.50 -2.54
N GLU A 11 17.84 -3.81 -2.80
CA GLU A 11 18.75 -4.81 -2.24
C GLU A 11 18.91 -5.97 -3.20
N VAL A 12 20.12 -6.53 -3.22
CA VAL A 12 20.49 -7.75 -3.95
C VAL A 12 21.14 -8.72 -2.98
N SER A 13 20.59 -9.92 -2.82
CA SER A 13 21.05 -10.90 -1.84
C SER A 13 21.35 -12.27 -2.49
N PRO A 14 22.38 -13.01 -2.07
CA PRO A 14 23.37 -12.67 -1.04
C PRO A 14 24.47 -11.71 -1.53
N SER A 15 24.63 -11.54 -2.84
CA SER A 15 25.60 -10.60 -3.43
C SER A 15 25.24 -10.24 -4.86
N ALA A 16 25.73 -9.10 -5.33
CA ALA A 16 25.53 -8.63 -6.70
C ALA A 16 26.15 -9.56 -7.77
N SER A 17 27.20 -10.30 -7.42
CA SER A 17 27.86 -11.24 -8.34
C SER A 17 27.16 -12.59 -8.46
N ALA A 18 26.36 -12.95 -7.46
CA ALA A 18 25.60 -14.19 -7.41
C ALA A 18 24.22 -13.96 -6.74
N PRO A 19 23.34 -13.19 -7.37
CA PRO A 19 22.05 -12.86 -6.78
C PRO A 19 21.12 -14.07 -6.78
N ALA A 20 20.48 -14.32 -5.64
CA ALA A 20 19.41 -15.30 -5.49
C ALA A 20 18.05 -14.63 -5.30
N SER A 21 18.05 -13.42 -4.77
CA SER A 21 16.85 -12.58 -4.61
C SER A 21 17.17 -11.10 -4.75
N ILE A 22 16.15 -10.34 -5.10
CA ILE A 22 16.21 -8.87 -5.14
C ILE A 22 15.01 -8.29 -4.44
N THR A 23 15.17 -7.10 -3.83
CA THR A 23 14.08 -6.36 -3.21
C THR A 23 13.65 -5.23 -4.12
N VAL A 24 12.37 -5.22 -4.49
CA VAL A 24 11.71 -4.20 -5.32
C VAL A 24 10.44 -3.74 -4.61
N ALA A 25 10.20 -2.44 -4.53
CA ALA A 25 9.05 -1.86 -3.85
C ALA A 25 8.84 -2.47 -2.43
N GLY A 26 9.91 -2.58 -1.65
CA GLY A 26 9.86 -3.10 -0.28
C GLY A 26 9.62 -4.61 -0.15
N THR A 27 9.49 -5.35 -1.27
CA THR A 27 9.23 -6.79 -1.27
C THR A 27 10.41 -7.55 -1.87
N SER A 28 10.85 -8.61 -1.20
CA SER A 28 11.91 -9.49 -1.70
C SER A 28 11.33 -10.57 -2.63
N TYR A 29 11.96 -10.72 -3.79
CA TYR A 29 11.58 -11.68 -4.82
C TYR A 29 12.74 -12.63 -5.13
N THR A 30 12.49 -13.93 -5.03
CA THR A 30 13.45 -14.95 -5.42
C THR A 30 13.59 -14.97 -6.95
N LEU A 31 14.80 -15.04 -7.46
CA LEU A 31 15.07 -15.15 -8.90
C LEU A 31 14.86 -16.58 -9.37
N GLY A 32 14.00 -16.78 -10.36
CA GLY A 32 13.53 -18.10 -10.80
C GLY A 32 14.53 -18.87 -11.66
N SER A 33 15.61 -18.24 -12.10
CA SER A 33 16.64 -18.90 -12.91
C SER A 33 17.98 -18.18 -12.84
N THR A 34 19.05 -18.94 -13.16
CA THR A 34 20.40 -18.37 -13.29
C THR A 34 20.51 -17.34 -14.42
N ALA A 35 19.67 -17.44 -15.44
CA ALA A 35 19.62 -16.46 -16.52
C ALA A 35 19.14 -15.10 -16.01
N ILE A 36 18.10 -15.06 -15.17
CA ILE A 36 17.61 -13.82 -14.53
C ILE A 36 18.66 -13.29 -13.55
N ALA A 37 19.29 -14.16 -12.77
CA ALA A 37 20.37 -13.78 -11.86
C ALA A 37 21.53 -13.11 -12.62
N SER A 38 21.91 -13.66 -13.77
CA SER A 38 22.95 -13.08 -14.63
C SER A 38 22.53 -11.72 -15.21
N GLN A 39 21.26 -11.55 -15.58
CA GLN A 39 20.74 -10.26 -16.03
C GLN A 39 20.85 -9.22 -14.91
N VAL A 40 20.46 -9.56 -13.69
CA VAL A 40 20.59 -8.65 -12.52
C VAL A 40 22.04 -8.29 -12.28
N SER A 41 22.96 -9.28 -12.26
CA SER A 41 24.40 -9.05 -12.05
C SER A 41 25.02 -8.16 -13.12
N SER A 42 24.49 -8.19 -14.33
CA SER A 42 25.00 -7.38 -15.45
C SER A 42 24.51 -5.93 -15.43
N LEU A 43 23.50 -5.62 -14.60
CA LEU A 43 23.04 -4.26 -14.45
C LEU A 43 24.10 -3.37 -13.78
N ASN A 44 24.03 -2.08 -14.08
CA ASN A 44 24.95 -1.12 -13.51
C ASN A 44 24.88 -1.18 -11.96
N GLY A 45 26.03 -1.13 -11.30
CA GLY A 45 26.11 -1.28 -9.83
C GLY A 45 25.70 -2.66 -9.30
N GLY A 46 25.62 -3.70 -10.17
CA GLY A 46 25.15 -5.03 -9.77
C GLY A 46 23.66 -5.09 -9.48
N GLY A 47 22.92 -4.14 -10.05
CA GLY A 47 21.45 -4.07 -9.98
C GLY A 47 20.90 -3.09 -8.96
N VAL A 48 21.58 -2.79 -7.86
CA VAL A 48 21.08 -1.85 -6.84
C VAL A 48 20.92 -0.45 -7.43
N GLY A 49 19.76 0.15 -7.20
CA GLY A 49 19.41 1.47 -7.73
C GLY A 49 18.82 1.45 -9.14
N GLN A 50 18.84 0.30 -9.83
CA GLN A 50 18.28 0.16 -11.17
C GLN A 50 16.76 -0.06 -11.12
N VAL A 51 16.03 0.52 -12.07
CA VAL A 51 14.58 0.31 -12.24
C VAL A 51 14.36 -0.91 -13.09
N VAL A 52 13.50 -1.80 -12.62
CA VAL A 52 13.16 -3.05 -13.30
C VAL A 52 11.69 -3.38 -13.15
N THR A 53 11.15 -4.15 -14.11
CA THR A 53 9.85 -4.79 -13.98
C THR A 53 10.03 -6.30 -13.92
N LEU A 54 9.64 -6.91 -12.80
CA LEU A 54 9.67 -8.36 -12.63
C LEU A 54 8.38 -8.97 -13.16
N LEU A 55 8.52 -10.02 -13.95
CA LEU A 55 7.41 -10.88 -14.34
C LEU A 55 7.30 -12.02 -13.33
N LEU A 56 6.20 -12.04 -12.57
CA LEU A 56 6.06 -12.96 -11.44
C LEU A 56 5.35 -14.25 -11.84
N GLY A 57 5.96 -15.36 -11.46
CA GLY A 57 5.37 -16.69 -11.51
C GLY A 57 4.62 -17.03 -10.22
N MET A 58 4.43 -18.34 -9.99
CA MET A 58 3.86 -18.84 -8.73
C MET A 58 4.77 -18.49 -7.55
N ASN A 59 4.16 -18.28 -6.37
CA ASN A 59 4.86 -17.99 -5.11
C ASN A 59 5.77 -16.76 -5.15
N ASN A 60 5.43 -15.75 -5.97
CA ASN A 60 6.21 -14.51 -6.13
C ASN A 60 7.67 -14.74 -6.59
N VAL A 61 7.91 -15.81 -7.32
CA VAL A 61 9.21 -16.04 -7.96
C VAL A 61 9.31 -15.20 -9.22
N ALA A 62 10.39 -14.44 -9.38
CA ALA A 62 10.67 -13.68 -10.60
C ALA A 62 11.02 -14.67 -11.73
N ALA A 63 10.10 -14.83 -12.67
CA ALA A 63 10.24 -15.70 -13.86
C ALA A 63 10.77 -14.95 -15.08
N GLY A 64 10.87 -13.63 -15.01
CA GLY A 64 11.46 -12.75 -16.02
C GLY A 64 11.77 -11.38 -15.42
N ILE A 65 12.59 -10.62 -16.13
CA ILE A 65 12.95 -9.25 -15.78
C ILE A 65 12.97 -8.39 -17.04
N ILE A 66 12.40 -7.20 -16.95
CA ILE A 66 12.47 -6.15 -17.97
C ILE A 66 13.32 -5.03 -17.41
N THR A 67 14.20 -4.47 -18.20
CA THR A 67 15.17 -3.46 -17.80
C THR A 67 15.20 -2.31 -18.82
N GLY A 68 15.78 -1.18 -18.45
CA GLY A 68 15.89 -0.01 -19.30
C GLY A 68 14.58 0.79 -19.37
N GLU A 69 14.30 1.43 -20.50
CA GLU A 69 13.13 2.30 -20.69
C GLU A 69 11.80 1.55 -20.59
N GLU A 70 11.81 0.25 -20.89
CA GLU A 70 10.62 -0.61 -20.76
C GLU A 70 10.21 -0.83 -19.29
N ALA A 71 11.05 -0.44 -18.35
CA ALA A 71 10.75 -0.48 -16.93
C ALA A 71 10.09 0.79 -16.38
N ASP A 72 9.99 1.86 -17.19
CA ASP A 72 9.29 3.07 -16.80
C ASP A 72 7.80 2.80 -16.67
N GLU A 73 7.27 3.02 -15.49
CA GLU A 73 5.87 2.75 -15.20
C GLU A 73 5.23 3.82 -14.30
N VAL A 74 3.93 3.97 -14.48
CA VAL A 74 3.07 4.82 -13.67
C VAL A 74 2.12 3.96 -12.86
N PHE A 75 2.05 4.22 -11.56
CA PHE A 75 1.18 3.53 -10.63
C PHE A 75 0.23 4.52 -9.97
N TYR A 76 -0.98 4.10 -9.73
CA TYR A 76 -1.97 4.88 -8.99
C TYR A 76 -2.20 4.23 -7.63
N GLY A 77 -2.41 5.05 -6.62
CA GLY A 77 -2.58 4.53 -5.27
C GLY A 77 -3.06 5.57 -4.26
N VAL A 78 -3.00 5.20 -3.01
CA VAL A 78 -3.36 6.05 -1.89
C VAL A 78 -2.21 6.17 -0.91
N VAL A 79 -2.00 7.38 -0.40
CA VAL A 79 -1.01 7.65 0.65
C VAL A 79 -1.42 6.93 1.93
N GLN A 80 -0.56 6.05 2.43
CA GLN A 80 -0.75 5.38 3.72
C GLN A 80 -0.18 6.20 4.87
N SER A 81 0.99 6.78 4.65
CA SER A 81 1.67 7.62 5.64
C SER A 81 2.68 8.53 4.98
N SER A 82 3.02 9.61 5.68
CA SER A 82 4.10 10.51 5.31
C SER A 82 4.90 10.82 6.57
N ALA A 83 6.19 10.53 6.55
CA ALA A 83 7.08 10.71 7.68
C ALA A 83 8.31 11.54 7.28
N ARG A 84 8.73 12.41 8.19
CA ARG A 84 9.96 13.18 8.05
C ARG A 84 11.06 12.49 8.84
N ASN A 85 12.14 12.12 8.16
CA ASN A 85 13.29 11.46 8.75
C ASN A 85 14.53 12.35 8.62
N LEU A 86 15.32 12.43 9.67
CA LEU A 86 16.67 13.01 9.61
C LEU A 86 17.58 12.01 8.87
N ILE A 87 18.29 12.49 7.84
CA ILE A 87 19.22 11.64 7.08
C ILE A 87 20.58 11.60 7.73
N ASP A 88 20.98 12.67 8.41
CA ASP A 88 22.27 12.81 9.04
C ASP A 88 22.10 13.41 10.43
N GLU A 89 22.60 12.69 11.45
CA GLU A 89 22.56 13.15 12.84
C GLU A 89 23.46 14.38 13.05
N ASP A 90 24.50 14.54 12.22
CA ASP A 90 25.46 15.64 12.30
C ASP A 90 25.01 16.90 11.56
N ASN A 91 24.05 16.80 10.65
CA ASN A 91 23.54 17.90 9.86
C ASN A 91 22.01 17.99 9.89
N SER A 92 21.49 18.70 10.88
CA SER A 92 20.04 18.89 11.09
C SER A 92 19.30 19.62 9.95
N ALA A 93 19.99 20.00 8.85
CA ALA A 93 19.40 20.61 7.67
C ALA A 93 18.84 19.57 6.68
N ASP A 94 19.35 18.34 6.70
CA ASP A 94 18.95 17.30 5.76
C ASP A 94 17.80 16.46 6.31
N VAL A 95 16.58 16.98 6.17
CA VAL A 95 15.34 16.26 6.48
C VAL A 95 14.74 15.78 5.17
N LEU A 96 14.67 14.47 4.98
CA LEU A 96 13.84 13.85 3.94
C LEU A 96 12.46 13.56 4.47
N GLN A 97 11.47 13.76 3.61
CA GLN A 97 10.12 13.28 3.82
C GLN A 97 9.90 12.04 2.96
N THR A 98 9.56 10.93 3.59
CA THR A 98 9.20 9.68 2.90
C THR A 98 7.70 9.54 2.89
N VAL A 99 7.13 9.39 1.69
CA VAL A 99 5.71 9.13 1.46
C VAL A 99 5.53 7.66 1.12
N LYS A 100 4.74 6.95 1.91
CA LYS A 100 4.39 5.55 1.66
C LYS A 100 3.03 5.48 0.96
N VAL A 101 3.01 4.86 -0.22
CA VAL A 101 1.84 4.74 -1.07
C VAL A 101 1.53 3.27 -1.30
N LEU A 102 0.30 2.84 -1.00
CA LEU A 102 -0.19 1.55 -1.49
C LEU A 102 -0.77 1.74 -2.89
N CYS A 103 -0.18 1.08 -3.86
CA CYS A 103 -0.59 1.16 -5.26
C CYS A 103 -1.58 0.04 -5.63
N THR A 104 -2.29 0.23 -6.74
CA THR A 104 -3.34 -0.69 -7.22
C THR A 104 -2.80 -2.07 -7.59
N ASP A 105 -1.51 -2.19 -7.90
CA ASP A 105 -0.82 -3.47 -8.09
C ASP A 105 -0.58 -4.25 -6.78
N GLY A 106 -0.94 -3.67 -5.63
CA GLY A 106 -0.80 -4.25 -4.30
C GLY A 106 0.57 -4.06 -3.66
N LEU A 107 1.46 -3.29 -4.31
CA LEU A 107 2.78 -2.99 -3.75
C LEU A 107 2.77 -1.64 -3.02
N ALA A 108 3.39 -1.61 -1.86
CA ALA A 108 3.64 -0.38 -1.13
C ALA A 108 4.97 0.22 -1.59
N ARG A 109 4.94 1.45 -2.10
CA ARG A 109 6.13 2.19 -2.53
C ARG A 109 6.43 3.30 -1.56
N GLU A 110 7.71 3.51 -1.29
CA GLU A 110 8.21 4.60 -0.46
C GLU A 110 8.99 5.57 -1.34
N VAL A 111 8.48 6.78 -1.45
CA VAL A 111 9.05 7.83 -2.31
C VAL A 111 9.53 8.98 -1.44
N ASN A 112 10.78 9.39 -1.66
CA ASN A 112 11.35 10.55 -0.97
C ASN A 112 10.95 11.82 -1.70
N VAL A 113 10.43 12.78 -0.95
CA VAL A 113 9.97 14.07 -1.47
C VAL A 113 10.53 15.22 -0.66
N ASP A 114 10.44 16.43 -1.22
CA ASP A 114 10.85 17.63 -0.49
C ASP A 114 10.01 17.81 0.79
N LYS A 115 10.68 18.22 1.86
CA LYS A 115 10.07 18.42 3.19
C LYS A 115 8.97 19.49 3.24
N SER A 116 8.90 20.37 2.24
CA SER A 116 7.88 21.41 2.14
C SER A 116 6.55 20.88 1.59
N LEU A 117 6.58 19.72 0.92
CA LEU A 117 5.38 19.12 0.36
C LEU A 117 4.56 18.43 1.45
N ASN A 118 3.25 18.38 1.23
CA ASN A 118 2.32 17.75 2.16
C ASN A 118 1.55 16.63 1.45
N PHE A 119 1.66 15.41 1.98
CA PHE A 119 0.95 14.23 1.48
C PHE A 119 0.20 13.55 2.63
N PRO A 120 -0.97 14.07 3.02
CA PRO A 120 -1.79 13.43 4.05
C PRO A 120 -2.19 12.00 3.69
N ALA A 121 -2.29 11.14 4.70
CA ALA A 121 -2.84 9.81 4.52
C ALA A 121 -4.26 9.86 3.92
N GLY A 122 -4.53 8.98 2.98
CA GLY A 122 -5.79 8.93 2.24
C GLY A 122 -5.81 9.73 0.93
N TRP A 123 -4.80 10.51 0.62
CA TRP A 123 -4.72 11.20 -0.67
C TRP A 123 -4.51 10.23 -1.82
N LEU A 124 -5.22 10.49 -2.92
CA LEU A 124 -4.98 9.83 -4.22
C LEU A 124 -3.73 10.41 -4.86
N VAL A 125 -2.86 9.53 -5.31
CA VAL A 125 -1.59 9.91 -5.92
C VAL A 125 -1.24 9.02 -7.11
N GLU A 126 -0.47 9.60 -8.02
CA GLU A 126 0.31 8.90 -9.04
C GLU A 126 1.74 8.73 -8.54
N VAL A 127 2.29 7.54 -8.68
CA VAL A 127 3.72 7.25 -8.45
C VAL A 127 4.34 6.89 -9.77
N ARG A 128 5.32 7.67 -10.18
CA ARG A 128 6.12 7.40 -11.39
C ARG A 128 7.47 6.85 -10.99
N VAL A 129 7.82 5.71 -11.59
CA VAL A 129 9.11 5.06 -11.42
C VAL A 129 9.87 5.17 -12.73
N SER A 130 11.02 5.80 -12.71
CA SER A 130 11.87 6.02 -13.88
C SER A 130 13.36 5.83 -13.55
N PRO A 131 14.26 5.71 -14.55
CA PRO A 131 15.70 5.63 -14.31
C PRO A 131 16.26 6.84 -13.54
N GLU A 132 15.66 8.02 -13.70
CA GLU A 132 16.06 9.25 -12.99
C GLU A 132 15.63 9.23 -11.52
N GLY A 133 14.63 8.45 -11.18
CA GLY A 133 14.13 8.34 -9.81
C GLY A 133 12.65 8.04 -9.71
N GLU A 134 12.17 8.09 -8.50
CA GLU A 134 10.76 7.93 -8.18
C GLU A 134 10.17 9.29 -7.81
N SER A 135 8.97 9.54 -8.29
CA SER A 135 8.20 10.74 -7.95
C SER A 135 6.78 10.38 -7.54
N VAL A 136 6.17 11.25 -6.75
CA VAL A 136 4.78 11.12 -6.34
C VAL A 136 4.07 12.45 -6.56
N GLU A 137 2.91 12.41 -7.19
CA GLU A 137 2.08 13.58 -7.44
C GLU A 137 0.64 13.31 -7.01
N LYS A 138 -0.02 14.35 -6.47
CA LYS A 138 -1.44 14.28 -6.16
C LYS A 138 -2.24 14.25 -7.46
N ILE A 139 -3.25 13.40 -7.50
CA ILE A 139 -4.21 13.34 -8.61
C ILE A 139 -5.62 13.72 -8.15
N ASP A 140 -6.42 14.22 -9.08
CA ASP A 140 -7.82 14.53 -8.84
C ASP A 140 -8.69 13.28 -8.94
N GLU A 141 -9.83 13.30 -8.25
CA GLU A 141 -10.82 12.22 -8.34
C GLU A 141 -11.42 12.14 -9.75
N ARG A 142 -11.60 10.90 -10.21
CA ARG A 142 -12.24 10.58 -11.48
C ARG A 142 -13.16 9.38 -11.28
N SER A 143 -14.45 9.61 -11.23
CA SER A 143 -15.44 8.60 -10.90
C SER A 143 -16.12 8.00 -12.11
N VAL A 144 -16.66 6.80 -11.93
CA VAL A 144 -17.54 6.08 -12.84
C VAL A 144 -18.59 5.36 -11.99
N SER A 145 -19.77 5.11 -12.56
CA SER A 145 -20.85 4.41 -11.86
C SER A 145 -21.46 3.33 -12.74
N GLY A 146 -22.04 2.33 -12.12
CA GLY A 146 -22.73 1.24 -12.81
C GLY A 146 -22.78 -0.01 -11.97
N THR A 147 -23.42 -1.04 -12.47
CA THR A 147 -23.43 -2.36 -11.85
C THR A 147 -22.31 -3.21 -12.45
N VAL A 148 -21.49 -3.82 -11.58
CA VAL A 148 -20.56 -4.84 -12.02
C VAL A 148 -21.36 -6.08 -12.41
N ASN A 149 -21.13 -6.59 -13.61
CA ASN A 149 -21.86 -7.78 -14.07
C ASN A 149 -21.51 -9.04 -13.26
N GLU A 150 -22.31 -10.10 -13.37
CA GLU A 150 -22.13 -11.35 -12.59
C GLU A 150 -20.77 -12.01 -12.80
N ASN A 151 -20.18 -11.87 -13.97
CA ASN A 151 -18.88 -12.43 -14.29
C ASN A 151 -17.72 -11.48 -13.91
N ALA A 152 -18.02 -10.29 -13.37
CA ALA A 152 -17.05 -9.25 -13.02
C ALA A 152 -16.11 -8.87 -14.18
N THR A 153 -16.66 -8.78 -15.40
CA THR A 153 -15.93 -8.41 -16.63
C THR A 153 -16.32 -7.05 -17.17
N ALA A 154 -17.32 -6.39 -16.57
CA ALA A 154 -17.75 -5.06 -16.97
C ALA A 154 -18.35 -4.31 -15.78
N LEU A 155 -18.18 -2.99 -15.77
CA LEU A 155 -18.82 -2.02 -14.90
C LEU A 155 -19.74 -1.13 -15.74
N GLY A 156 -21.05 -1.31 -15.62
CA GLY A 156 -22.00 -0.65 -16.48
C GLY A 156 -21.75 -0.99 -17.96
N ASN A 157 -21.45 0.03 -18.76
CA ASN A 157 -21.18 -0.11 -20.19
C ASN A 157 -19.68 -0.23 -20.52
N MET A 158 -18.81 -0.21 -19.53
CA MET A 158 -17.36 -0.28 -19.72
C MET A 158 -16.84 -1.68 -19.35
N ALA A 159 -16.11 -2.30 -20.26
CA ALA A 159 -15.43 -3.55 -19.96
C ALA A 159 -14.32 -3.33 -18.92
N LEU A 160 -14.08 -4.31 -18.07
CA LEU A 160 -12.89 -4.40 -17.23
C LEU A 160 -11.80 -5.15 -18.00
N ALA A 161 -10.56 -4.67 -17.92
CA ALA A 161 -9.44 -5.38 -18.50
C ALA A 161 -9.22 -6.72 -17.75
N ASP A 162 -8.64 -7.71 -18.40
CA ASP A 162 -8.38 -9.02 -17.80
C ASP A 162 -7.41 -8.94 -16.62
N ASP A 163 -6.54 -7.94 -16.63
CA ASP A 163 -5.55 -7.64 -15.61
C ASP A 163 -5.90 -6.41 -14.77
N VAL A 164 -7.16 -6.02 -14.73
CA VAL A 164 -7.63 -4.86 -13.97
C VAL A 164 -7.15 -4.91 -12.52
N GLN A 165 -6.57 -3.80 -12.09
CA GLN A 165 -6.09 -3.61 -10.73
C GLN A 165 -7.10 -2.81 -9.92
N ILE A 166 -7.59 -3.38 -8.85
CA ILE A 166 -8.62 -2.77 -8.00
C ILE A 166 -8.09 -2.59 -6.59
N LEU A 167 -8.21 -1.38 -6.07
CA LEU A 167 -7.87 -1.02 -4.71
C LEU A 167 -9.12 -0.47 -4.02
N ASP A 168 -9.50 -1.04 -2.88
CA ASP A 168 -10.48 -0.41 -2.00
C ASP A 168 -9.76 0.43 -0.96
N THR A 169 -10.29 1.60 -0.64
CA THR A 169 -9.65 2.57 0.25
C THR A 169 -10.64 3.07 1.28
N SER A 170 -10.14 3.38 2.48
CA SER A 170 -10.92 4.00 3.55
C SER A 170 -10.21 5.24 4.09
N THR A 171 -10.81 5.90 5.05
CA THR A 171 -10.23 7.06 5.72
C THR A 171 -8.89 6.73 6.37
N GLY A 172 -7.98 7.73 6.43
CA GLY A 172 -6.68 7.55 7.09
C GLY A 172 -5.66 6.72 6.31
N GLY A 173 -5.89 6.49 5.00
CA GLY A 173 -4.94 5.77 4.16
C GLY A 173 -4.99 4.24 4.27
N VAL A 174 -6.00 3.71 4.94
CA VAL A 174 -6.26 2.25 4.95
C VAL A 174 -6.71 1.83 3.56
N ALA A 175 -6.08 0.80 3.01
CA ALA A 175 -6.37 0.31 1.68
C ALA A 175 -5.99 -1.16 1.51
N GLY A 176 -6.63 -1.82 0.56
CA GLY A 176 -6.36 -3.21 0.21
C GLY A 176 -6.77 -3.54 -1.21
N THR A 177 -6.07 -4.49 -1.83
CA THR A 177 -6.40 -4.95 -3.18
C THR A 177 -7.66 -5.81 -3.18
N VAL A 178 -8.46 -5.66 -4.23
CA VAL A 178 -9.73 -6.34 -4.41
C VAL A 178 -9.70 -7.17 -5.68
N ARG A 179 -10.17 -8.40 -5.61
CA ARG A 179 -10.37 -9.21 -6.81
C ARG A 179 -11.65 -8.78 -7.53
N PRO A 180 -11.68 -8.72 -8.87
CA PRO A 180 -12.89 -8.33 -9.62
C PRO A 180 -14.14 -9.11 -9.20
N SER A 181 -14.01 -10.42 -8.95
CA SER A 181 -15.11 -11.30 -8.53
C SER A 181 -15.76 -10.89 -7.20
N ARG A 182 -15.06 -10.14 -6.35
CA ARG A 182 -15.59 -9.60 -5.09
C ARG A 182 -16.66 -8.54 -5.31
N LEU A 183 -16.64 -7.90 -6.48
CA LEU A 183 -17.57 -6.86 -6.88
C LEU A 183 -18.74 -7.38 -7.74
N SER A 184 -18.81 -8.68 -8.01
CA SER A 184 -19.86 -9.28 -8.83
C SER A 184 -21.25 -8.88 -8.33
N GLY A 185 -22.07 -8.30 -9.22
CA GLY A 185 -23.42 -7.84 -8.92
C GLY A 185 -23.51 -6.54 -8.10
N VAL A 186 -22.38 -5.96 -7.68
CA VAL A 186 -22.37 -4.73 -6.89
C VAL A 186 -22.70 -3.53 -7.77
N ASN A 187 -23.63 -2.71 -7.31
CA ASN A 187 -23.94 -1.43 -7.95
C ASN A 187 -23.11 -0.33 -7.34
N LEU A 188 -22.12 0.16 -8.09
CA LEU A 188 -21.24 1.25 -7.70
C LEU A 188 -21.86 2.60 -8.09
N LYS A 189 -22.00 3.48 -7.10
CA LYS A 189 -22.33 4.89 -7.30
C LYS A 189 -21.07 5.69 -7.65
N ALA A 190 -21.23 6.89 -8.17
CA ALA A 190 -20.09 7.76 -8.43
C ALA A 190 -19.26 8.08 -7.16
N SER A 191 -19.90 8.14 -5.98
CA SER A 191 -19.25 8.32 -4.68
C SER A 191 -18.42 7.11 -4.22
N ASP A 192 -18.69 5.93 -4.80
CA ASP A 192 -18.03 4.69 -4.44
C ASP A 192 -16.74 4.47 -5.23
N VAL A 193 -16.49 5.31 -6.26
CA VAL A 193 -15.30 5.27 -7.11
C VAL A 193 -14.55 6.58 -7.00
N ARG A 194 -13.33 6.51 -6.51
CA ARG A 194 -12.44 7.67 -6.35
C ARG A 194 -11.64 7.95 -7.60
N TYR A 195 -11.18 6.90 -8.29
CA TYR A 195 -10.35 7.04 -9.48
C TYR A 195 -10.46 5.83 -10.39
N TYR A 196 -10.35 6.04 -11.69
CA TYR A 196 -10.20 4.97 -12.67
C TYR A 196 -9.39 5.43 -13.87
N THR A 197 -8.71 4.49 -14.51
CA THR A 197 -8.08 4.66 -15.81
C THR A 197 -8.59 3.62 -16.80
N THR A 198 -8.27 3.86 -18.06
CA THR A 198 -8.62 2.94 -19.14
C THR A 198 -7.39 2.66 -20.01
N ASN A 199 -7.25 1.41 -20.42
CA ASN A 199 -6.25 1.03 -21.41
C ASN A 199 -6.58 1.60 -22.80
N PRO A 200 -5.69 1.48 -23.80
CA PRO A 200 -5.92 1.97 -25.16
C PRO A 200 -7.15 1.37 -25.86
N GLN A 201 -7.66 0.23 -25.38
CA GLN A 201 -8.87 -0.41 -25.86
C GLN A 201 -10.15 0.15 -25.21
N GLY A 202 -10.01 1.11 -24.26
CA GLY A 202 -11.13 1.73 -23.56
C GLY A 202 -11.70 0.86 -22.43
N GLN A 203 -10.99 -0.19 -22.02
CA GLN A 203 -11.36 -1.02 -20.88
C GLN A 203 -10.78 -0.43 -19.59
N ILE A 204 -11.52 -0.51 -18.49
CA ILE A 204 -11.03 -0.09 -17.17
C ILE A 204 -9.89 -1.03 -16.77
N ASP A 205 -8.70 -0.49 -16.58
CA ASP A 205 -7.50 -1.21 -16.16
C ASP A 205 -7.07 -0.89 -14.71
N THR A 206 -7.54 0.25 -14.18
CA THR A 206 -7.32 0.65 -12.80
C THR A 206 -8.62 1.16 -12.19
N LEU A 207 -8.91 0.75 -10.95
CA LEU A 207 -10.10 1.17 -10.21
C LEU A 207 -9.76 1.36 -8.74
N ILE A 208 -9.98 2.56 -8.21
CA ILE A 208 -9.81 2.87 -6.79
C ILE A 208 -11.18 3.20 -6.20
N LEU A 209 -11.57 2.41 -5.21
CA LEU A 209 -12.87 2.46 -4.55
C LEU A 209 -12.82 3.21 -3.23
N ASN A 210 -13.98 3.55 -2.71
CA ASN A 210 -14.20 4.27 -1.46
C ASN A 210 -15.04 3.41 -0.50
N ASP A 211 -14.37 2.53 0.25
CA ASP A 211 -14.94 1.67 1.30
C ASP A 211 -16.16 0.84 0.84
N VAL A 212 -16.01 0.18 -0.30
CA VAL A 212 -17.10 -0.56 -0.95
C VAL A 212 -17.22 -1.98 -0.46
N THR A 213 -16.09 -2.65 -0.25
CA THR A 213 -16.08 -4.10 0.02
C THR A 213 -16.36 -4.43 1.48
N GLY A 214 -16.10 -3.51 2.39
CA GLY A 214 -16.09 -3.76 3.84
C GLY A 214 -14.94 -4.65 4.30
N ASP A 215 -14.07 -5.11 3.40
CA ASP A 215 -12.96 -6.02 3.72
C ASP A 215 -11.78 -5.30 4.40
N LEU A 216 -11.82 -3.96 4.44
CA LEU A 216 -10.85 -3.13 5.15
C LEU A 216 -11.11 -3.06 6.67
N TRP A 217 -12.26 -3.58 7.12
CA TRP A 217 -12.67 -3.58 8.51
C TRP A 217 -12.29 -4.89 9.19
N TYR A 218 -11.86 -4.79 10.44
CA TYR A 218 -11.68 -5.97 11.28
C TYR A 218 -12.97 -6.23 12.06
N TYR A 219 -13.52 -7.41 11.90
CA TYR A 219 -14.70 -7.85 12.63
C TYR A 219 -14.27 -8.74 13.79
N GLY A 220 -14.85 -8.52 14.95
CA GLY A 220 -14.58 -9.31 16.14
C GLY A 220 -15.86 -9.54 16.95
N VAL A 221 -15.85 -10.58 17.73
CA VAL A 221 -16.87 -10.82 18.76
C VAL A 221 -16.31 -10.27 20.07
N LEU A 222 -17.07 -9.41 20.74
CA LEU A 222 -16.70 -8.93 22.06
C LEU A 222 -16.90 -10.07 23.06
N ASP A 223 -15.79 -10.58 23.63
CA ASP A 223 -15.80 -11.71 24.54
C ASP A 223 -16.05 -11.28 25.99
N ASP A 224 -15.48 -10.15 26.41
CA ASP A 224 -15.64 -9.62 27.78
C ASP A 224 -15.51 -8.12 27.81
N VAL A 225 -16.36 -7.46 28.61
CA VAL A 225 -16.29 -6.04 28.94
C VAL A 225 -15.89 -5.90 30.41
N LYS A 226 -14.62 -5.84 30.69
CA LYS A 226 -14.14 -5.41 32.01
C LYS A 226 -14.39 -3.92 32.20
N ASN A 227 -14.74 -3.54 33.43
CA ASN A 227 -15.14 -2.19 33.78
C ASN A 227 -14.02 -1.17 33.44
N VAL A 228 -14.01 -0.71 32.19
CA VAL A 228 -12.93 0.04 31.56
C VAL A 228 -12.79 1.44 32.16
N ALA A 229 -13.86 2.02 32.72
CA ALA A 229 -13.84 3.39 33.23
C ALA A 229 -12.90 3.59 34.42
N ALA A 230 -12.82 2.62 35.34
CA ALA A 230 -11.90 2.69 36.49
C ALA A 230 -10.46 2.43 36.06
N ASN A 231 -10.26 1.52 35.10
CA ASN A 231 -8.95 1.17 34.58
C ASN A 231 -8.38 2.26 33.66
N TYR A 232 -9.25 2.95 32.91
CA TYR A 232 -8.84 4.03 32.01
C TYR A 232 -8.33 5.26 32.75
N SER A 233 -9.00 5.65 33.85
CA SER A 233 -8.54 6.77 34.68
C SER A 233 -7.21 6.43 35.39
N THR A 234 -7.04 5.20 35.83
CA THR A 234 -5.80 4.71 36.45
C THR A 234 -4.65 4.63 35.43
N LEU A 235 -4.95 4.16 34.21
CA LEU A 235 -3.98 4.11 33.12
C LEU A 235 -3.55 5.50 32.68
N LEU A 236 -4.49 6.44 32.52
CA LEU A 236 -4.20 7.84 32.20
C LEU A 236 -3.43 8.55 33.32
N SER A 237 -3.72 8.23 34.57
CA SER A 237 -3.00 8.75 35.72
C SER A 237 -1.57 8.19 35.77
N ALA A 238 -1.38 6.91 35.46
CA ALA A 238 -0.08 6.30 35.35
C ALA A 238 0.75 6.91 34.21
N ILE A 239 0.15 7.07 33.02
CA ILE A 239 0.81 7.71 31.86
C ILE A 239 1.18 9.17 32.14
N LYS A 240 0.36 9.89 32.91
CA LYS A 240 0.61 11.28 33.27
C LYS A 240 1.59 11.45 34.44
N ALA A 241 1.70 10.45 35.31
CA ALA A 241 2.57 10.50 36.48
C ALA A 241 4.05 10.28 36.15
N GLU A 242 4.38 9.99 34.92
CA GLU A 242 5.66 9.40 34.59
C GLU A 242 6.47 10.07 33.51
N PRO A 243 7.17 11.12 33.77
CA PRO A 243 8.28 11.47 32.93
C PRO A 243 9.57 10.82 33.45
N GLY A 244 9.88 9.64 32.96
CA GLY A 244 11.27 9.23 32.90
C GLY A 244 11.80 8.25 33.92
N ASP A 245 10.98 7.50 34.67
CA ASP A 245 11.52 6.44 35.54
C ASP A 245 11.55 5.05 34.90
N GLY A 246 11.09 4.92 33.66
CA GLY A 246 11.21 3.68 32.87
C GLY A 246 10.35 2.51 33.38
N THR A 247 9.40 2.73 34.26
CA THR A 247 8.59 1.65 34.86
C THR A 247 7.29 1.35 34.13
N ILE A 248 6.89 2.19 33.16
CA ILE A 248 5.72 1.90 32.32
C ILE A 248 6.11 1.05 31.12
N ASP A 249 5.66 -0.19 31.14
CA ASP A 249 5.70 -1.01 29.93
C ASP A 249 4.72 -0.45 28.91
N THR A 250 5.22 0.44 28.06
CA THR A 250 4.46 1.07 26.97
C THR A 250 3.90 0.04 26.01
N ASN A 251 4.51 -1.14 25.88
CA ASN A 251 4.00 -2.23 25.06
C ASN A 251 2.77 -2.89 25.69
N ALA A 252 2.75 -3.06 27.00
CA ALA A 252 1.60 -3.57 27.74
C ALA A 252 0.43 -2.57 27.68
N VAL A 253 0.72 -1.28 27.84
CA VAL A 253 -0.27 -0.20 27.69
C VAL A 253 -0.82 -0.15 26.28
N VAL A 254 0.03 -0.17 25.26
CA VAL A 254 -0.37 -0.19 23.84
C VAL A 254 -1.13 -1.48 23.50
N SER A 255 -0.78 -2.61 24.07
CA SER A 255 -1.47 -3.88 23.87
C SER A 255 -2.88 -3.85 24.49
N GLN A 256 -3.04 -3.32 25.69
CA GLN A 256 -4.35 -3.17 26.33
C GLN A 256 -5.22 -2.13 25.60
N VAL A 257 -4.63 -1.02 25.18
CA VAL A 257 -5.32 -0.01 24.37
C VAL A 257 -5.68 -0.56 23.00
N LYS A 258 -4.83 -1.36 22.36
CA LYS A 258 -5.15 -2.04 21.09
C LYS A 258 -6.25 -3.09 21.22
N SER A 259 -6.41 -3.73 22.39
CA SER A 259 -7.54 -4.64 22.62
C SER A 259 -8.88 -3.91 22.74
N ILE A 260 -8.85 -2.60 23.01
CA ILE A 260 -10.03 -1.75 23.15
C ILE A 260 -10.22 -0.85 21.91
N MET A 261 -9.14 -0.42 21.29
CA MET A 261 -9.15 0.37 20.07
C MET A 261 -9.01 -0.55 18.86
N VAL A 262 -10.13 -0.94 18.32
CA VAL A 262 -10.20 -1.33 16.92
C VAL A 262 -9.69 -0.14 16.11
N PRO A 263 -8.95 -0.34 15.00
CA PRO A 263 -8.26 0.73 14.28
C PRO A 263 -9.09 1.99 14.10
N THR A 264 -8.45 3.13 14.07
CA THR A 264 -9.00 4.51 14.15
C THR A 264 -10.16 4.86 13.22
N THR A 265 -10.56 3.95 12.34
CA THR A 265 -11.70 4.06 11.40
C THR A 265 -12.92 3.26 11.85
N THR A 266 -12.90 2.65 13.03
CA THR A 266 -13.99 1.78 13.45
C THR A 266 -15.05 2.58 14.19
N GLU A 267 -16.24 2.64 13.65
CA GLU A 267 -17.44 2.92 14.43
C GLU A 267 -17.73 1.71 15.32
N ILE A 268 -17.59 1.87 16.62
CA ILE A 268 -18.08 0.89 17.57
C ILE A 268 -19.59 0.98 17.52
N LEU A 269 -20.23 -0.04 16.95
CA LEU A 269 -21.69 -0.18 16.99
C LEU A 269 -22.13 -0.52 18.41
N TRP A 270 -22.28 0.49 19.24
CA TRP A 270 -22.73 0.36 20.64
C TRP A 270 -24.09 -0.32 20.78
N GLY A 271 -24.89 -0.41 19.74
CA GLY A 271 -26.19 -1.07 19.73
C GLY A 271 -26.15 -2.60 19.90
N VAL A 272 -24.99 -3.24 19.76
CA VAL A 272 -24.84 -4.69 19.91
C VAL A 272 -24.37 -5.08 21.31
N ILE A 273 -23.96 -4.12 22.13
CA ILE A 273 -23.36 -4.35 23.46
C ILE A 273 -24.39 -4.22 24.59
N SER A 274 -25.58 -3.74 24.31
CA SER A 274 -26.64 -3.52 25.30
C SER A 274 -27.68 -4.67 25.35
N GLY A 275 -27.27 -5.90 25.15
CA GLY A 275 -28.09 -7.09 25.33
C GLY A 275 -27.75 -7.81 26.62
#